data_fada569dd82c7be86b09485a148b5bb6
#
_entry.id   fada569dd82c7be86b09485a148b5bb6
#
_cell.length_a   1.000
_cell.length_b   1.000
_cell.length_c   1.000
_cell.angle_alpha   90.00
_cell.angle_beta   90.00
_cell.angle_gamma   90.00
#
_symmetry.space_group_name_H-M   'P 1'
#
loop_
_entity.id
_entity.type
_entity.pdbx_description
1 polymer ?
#
loop_
_entity_poly.entity_id
_entity_poly.type
_entity_poly.pdbx_seq_one_letter_code
_entity_poly.pdbx_strand_id
1 'polypeptide(L)'
;AVNPQVYEPDLAMAQSNLGTLYKDTRRYEDSEKLCLSAMEIRRRLAVANPQVYEPDLADTQYNLGCLYYNIQRYEESEEMYLSALEVYQRLTAVNPQVYEPYLVRACNNLSFLFLAQGNFEEAERYAREGAKYDSTHHTIYTNLAASLLLQGRYAEAEEIYLRYKEELKEDFLSDFEDFYQRGIIPPEREDDVERIKKLLSK
;
A
#
# COMPACT_ATOMS: atom_id res chain seq x y z
N ALA A 1 1.06 -28.59 -31.59
CA ALA A 1 0.53 -27.32 -30.99
C ALA A 1 1.19 -27.20 -29.63
N VAL A 2 1.73 -26.00 -29.33
CA VAL A 2 2.30 -25.68 -28.03
C VAL A 2 1.13 -25.60 -27.04
N ASN A 3 1.25 -26.30 -25.89
CA ASN A 3 0.21 -26.27 -24.87
C ASN A 3 0.31 -24.90 -24.12
N PRO A 4 -0.66 -23.99 -24.26
CA PRO A 4 -0.59 -22.67 -23.62
C PRO A 4 -0.45 -22.75 -22.10
N GLN A 5 -1.08 -23.71 -21.46
CA GLN A 5 -1.07 -23.90 -20.01
C GLN A 5 0.33 -24.14 -19.42
N VAL A 6 1.28 -24.64 -20.25
CA VAL A 6 2.67 -24.86 -19.79
C VAL A 6 3.45 -23.54 -19.70
N TYR A 7 3.14 -22.57 -20.56
CA TYR A 7 3.91 -21.32 -20.69
C TYR A 7 3.20 -20.10 -20.12
N GLU A 8 1.90 -20.19 -19.85
CA GLU A 8 1.10 -19.07 -19.33
C GLU A 8 1.61 -18.57 -17.97
N PRO A 9 2.02 -19.42 -17.00
CA PRO A 9 2.58 -18.92 -15.74
C PRO A 9 3.84 -18.08 -15.94
N ASP A 10 4.78 -18.56 -16.76
CA ASP A 10 6.03 -17.85 -17.05
C ASP A 10 5.78 -16.55 -17.83
N LEU A 11 4.84 -16.58 -18.77
CA LEU A 11 4.44 -15.39 -19.52
C LEU A 11 3.85 -14.33 -18.59
N ALA A 12 2.94 -14.71 -17.70
CA ALA A 12 2.33 -13.78 -16.74
C ALA A 12 3.37 -13.20 -15.76
N MET A 13 4.31 -14.02 -15.31
CA MET A 13 5.42 -13.57 -14.48
C MET A 13 6.30 -12.56 -15.23
N ALA A 14 6.70 -12.84 -16.46
CA ALA A 14 7.51 -11.93 -17.27
C ALA A 14 6.77 -10.60 -17.54
N GLN A 15 5.47 -10.65 -17.85
CA GLN A 15 4.64 -9.47 -18.07
C GLN A 15 4.50 -8.64 -16.79
N SER A 16 4.26 -9.26 -15.64
CA SER A 16 4.15 -8.57 -14.34
C SER A 16 5.47 -7.87 -13.97
N ASN A 17 6.61 -8.55 -14.13
CA ASN A 17 7.91 -7.98 -13.84
C ASN A 17 8.26 -6.80 -14.77
N LEU A 18 7.99 -6.94 -16.06
CA LEU A 18 8.21 -5.87 -17.05
C LEU A 18 7.25 -4.70 -16.80
N GLY A 19 6.00 -4.99 -16.41
CA GLY A 19 5.03 -3.98 -16.00
C GLY A 19 5.52 -3.16 -14.81
N THR A 20 6.06 -3.80 -13.78
CA THR A 20 6.67 -3.11 -12.63
C THR A 20 7.85 -2.23 -13.06
N LEU A 21 8.75 -2.72 -13.92
CA LEU A 21 9.86 -1.93 -14.46
C LEU A 21 9.35 -0.69 -15.24
N TYR A 22 8.29 -0.86 -16.03
CA TYR A 22 7.70 0.25 -16.77
C TYR A 22 7.04 1.28 -15.84
N LYS A 23 6.38 0.85 -14.76
CA LYS A 23 5.88 1.75 -13.71
C LYS A 23 7.02 2.58 -13.11
N ASP A 24 8.13 1.94 -12.73
CA ASP A 24 9.27 2.60 -12.10
C ASP A 24 9.99 3.58 -13.06
N THR A 25 9.90 3.32 -14.37
CA THR A 25 10.41 4.21 -15.42
C THR A 25 9.35 5.19 -15.96
N ARG A 26 8.20 5.32 -15.28
CA ARG A 26 7.07 6.22 -15.61
C ARG A 26 6.41 5.95 -16.97
N ARG A 27 6.58 4.76 -17.51
CA ARG A 27 5.87 4.28 -18.71
C ARG A 27 4.54 3.65 -18.29
N TYR A 28 3.65 4.44 -17.75
CA TYR A 28 2.45 3.97 -17.05
C TYR A 28 1.47 3.20 -17.95
N GLU A 29 1.25 3.66 -19.21
CA GLU A 29 0.36 2.98 -20.17
C GLU A 29 0.89 1.58 -20.55
N ASP A 30 2.19 1.46 -20.78
CA ASP A 30 2.82 0.16 -21.06
C ASP A 30 2.78 -0.76 -19.85
N SER A 31 2.99 -0.20 -18.65
CA SER A 31 2.87 -0.91 -17.38
C SER A 31 1.46 -1.48 -17.19
N GLU A 32 0.43 -0.63 -17.33
CA GLU A 32 -0.97 -1.03 -17.18
C GLU A 32 -1.33 -2.17 -18.13
N LYS A 33 -0.99 -2.03 -19.42
CA LYS A 33 -1.27 -3.05 -20.43
C LYS A 33 -0.66 -4.41 -20.06
N LEU A 34 0.58 -4.43 -19.60
CA LEU A 34 1.27 -5.67 -19.25
C LEU A 34 0.71 -6.28 -17.96
N CYS A 35 0.48 -5.48 -16.93
CA CYS A 35 -0.08 -5.96 -15.67
C CYS A 35 -1.51 -6.48 -15.85
N LEU A 36 -2.35 -5.83 -16.66
CA LEU A 36 -3.69 -6.33 -16.97
C LEU A 36 -3.64 -7.66 -17.74
N SER A 37 -2.72 -7.80 -18.71
CA SER A 37 -2.52 -9.05 -19.42
C SER A 37 -2.07 -10.18 -18.48
N ALA A 38 -1.13 -9.90 -17.57
CA ALA A 38 -0.68 -10.86 -16.56
C ALA A 38 -1.82 -11.23 -15.60
N MET A 39 -2.61 -10.27 -15.15
CA MET A 39 -3.76 -10.50 -14.27
C MET A 39 -4.81 -11.40 -14.92
N GLU A 40 -5.11 -11.21 -16.20
CA GLU A 40 -6.06 -12.05 -16.93
C GLU A 40 -5.61 -13.52 -17.00
N ILE A 41 -4.32 -13.75 -17.29
CA ILE A 41 -3.74 -15.10 -17.28
C ILE A 41 -3.83 -15.70 -15.88
N ARG A 42 -3.37 -14.98 -14.85
CA ARG A 42 -3.35 -15.46 -13.46
C ARG A 42 -4.74 -15.72 -12.91
N ARG A 43 -5.75 -14.93 -13.30
CA ARG A 43 -7.16 -15.15 -12.94
C ARG A 43 -7.65 -16.51 -13.47
N ARG A 44 -7.38 -16.83 -14.73
CA ARG A 44 -7.75 -18.13 -15.31
C ARG A 44 -7.02 -19.30 -14.63
N LEU A 45 -5.73 -19.13 -14.35
CA LEU A 45 -4.94 -20.13 -13.64
C LEU A 45 -5.42 -20.34 -12.20
N ALA A 46 -5.77 -19.27 -11.49
CA ALA A 46 -6.30 -19.32 -10.13
C ALA A 46 -7.66 -20.02 -10.05
N VAL A 47 -8.51 -19.88 -11.07
CA VAL A 47 -9.76 -20.66 -11.15
C VAL A 47 -9.47 -22.18 -11.27
N ALA A 48 -8.43 -22.57 -12.02
CA ALA A 48 -8.05 -23.96 -12.20
C ALA A 48 -7.32 -24.55 -10.98
N ASN A 49 -6.45 -23.77 -10.34
CA ASN A 49 -5.69 -24.17 -9.16
C ASN A 49 -5.44 -22.98 -8.22
N PRO A 50 -6.42 -22.65 -7.33
CA PRO A 50 -6.34 -21.50 -6.45
C PRO A 50 -5.10 -21.52 -5.55
N GLN A 51 -4.78 -22.67 -4.96
CA GLN A 51 -3.67 -22.79 -4.00
C GLN A 51 -2.32 -22.39 -4.59
N VAL A 52 -2.15 -22.60 -5.90
CA VAL A 52 -0.88 -22.30 -6.60
C VAL A 52 -0.86 -20.86 -7.13
N TYR A 53 -1.98 -20.36 -7.67
CA TYR A 53 -1.96 -19.15 -8.48
C TYR A 53 -2.66 -17.94 -7.85
N GLU A 54 -3.43 -18.09 -6.76
CA GLU A 54 -4.00 -16.94 -6.04
C GLU A 54 -2.92 -16.01 -5.46
N PRO A 55 -1.80 -16.50 -4.90
CA PRO A 55 -0.74 -15.61 -4.45
C PRO A 55 -0.21 -14.68 -5.56
N ASP A 56 0.05 -15.27 -6.72
CA ASP A 56 0.54 -14.51 -7.88
C ASP A 56 -0.49 -13.53 -8.42
N LEU A 57 -1.77 -13.90 -8.39
CA LEU A 57 -2.87 -13.00 -8.77
C LEU A 57 -2.93 -11.81 -7.82
N ALA A 58 -2.85 -12.05 -6.51
CA ALA A 58 -2.83 -10.99 -5.50
C ALA A 58 -1.63 -10.05 -5.67
N ASP A 59 -0.44 -10.58 -5.98
CA ASP A 59 0.73 -9.75 -6.27
C ASP A 59 0.53 -8.88 -7.51
N THR A 60 -0.16 -9.38 -8.55
CA THR A 60 -0.46 -8.55 -9.73
C THR A 60 -1.47 -7.46 -9.41
N GLN A 61 -2.51 -7.78 -8.64
CA GLN A 61 -3.49 -6.80 -8.18
C GLN A 61 -2.82 -5.72 -7.32
N TYR A 62 -1.96 -6.11 -6.38
CA TYR A 62 -1.17 -5.17 -5.59
C TYR A 62 -0.32 -4.24 -6.47
N ASN A 63 0.36 -4.76 -7.49
CA ASN A 63 1.19 -3.97 -8.40
C ASN A 63 0.35 -3.01 -9.26
N LEU A 64 -0.85 -3.41 -9.68
CA LEU A 64 -1.83 -2.53 -10.33
C LEU A 64 -2.31 -1.44 -9.39
N GLY A 65 -2.58 -1.77 -8.12
CA GLY A 65 -2.90 -0.79 -7.09
C GLY A 65 -1.82 0.29 -6.97
N CYS A 66 -0.54 -0.10 -6.90
CA CYS A 66 0.57 0.84 -6.89
C CYS A 66 0.65 1.70 -8.16
N LEU A 67 0.39 1.11 -9.33
CA LEU A 67 0.37 1.84 -10.59
C LEU A 67 -0.74 2.89 -10.59
N TYR A 68 -1.96 2.49 -10.25
CA TYR A 68 -3.12 3.39 -10.23
C TYR A 68 -2.97 4.51 -9.22
N TYR A 69 -2.39 4.24 -8.04
CA TYR A 69 -2.00 5.28 -7.09
C TYR A 69 -1.06 6.32 -7.73
N ASN A 70 -0.01 5.87 -8.43
CA ASN A 70 0.98 6.76 -9.05
C ASN A 70 0.40 7.68 -10.13
N ILE A 71 -0.68 7.25 -10.80
CA ILE A 71 -1.39 8.03 -11.81
C ILE A 71 -2.68 8.67 -11.28
N GLN A 72 -2.86 8.69 -9.95
CA GLN A 72 -3.96 9.32 -9.22
C GLN A 72 -5.36 8.75 -9.57
N ARG A 73 -5.41 7.50 -10.03
CA ARG A 73 -6.66 6.74 -10.21
C ARG A 73 -6.96 6.01 -8.91
N TYR A 74 -7.40 6.77 -7.91
CA TYR A 74 -7.47 6.30 -6.52
C TYR A 74 -8.56 5.24 -6.31
N GLU A 75 -9.69 5.32 -6.99
CA GLU A 75 -10.77 4.35 -6.91
C GLU A 75 -10.33 2.97 -7.44
N GLU A 76 -9.63 2.96 -8.58
CA GLU A 76 -9.09 1.71 -9.12
C GLU A 76 -7.92 1.17 -8.29
N SER A 77 -7.12 2.06 -7.71
CA SER A 77 -6.06 1.68 -6.77
C SER A 77 -6.64 0.97 -5.54
N GLU A 78 -7.70 1.53 -4.96
CA GLU A 78 -8.43 0.96 -3.82
C GLU A 78 -8.97 -0.44 -4.14
N GLU A 79 -9.69 -0.57 -5.27
CA GLU A 79 -10.23 -1.87 -5.72
C GLU A 79 -9.14 -2.94 -5.82
N MET A 80 -8.00 -2.59 -6.42
CA MET A 80 -6.90 -3.53 -6.60
C MET A 80 -6.22 -3.90 -5.29
N TYR A 81 -5.97 -2.93 -4.40
CA TYR A 81 -5.39 -3.22 -3.09
C TYR A 81 -6.33 -4.04 -2.20
N LEU A 82 -7.64 -3.75 -2.19
CA LEU A 82 -8.63 -4.51 -1.42
C LEU A 82 -8.72 -5.95 -1.93
N SER A 83 -8.73 -6.15 -3.25
CA SER A 83 -8.72 -7.49 -3.84
C SER A 83 -7.47 -8.29 -3.46
N ALA A 84 -6.30 -7.66 -3.46
CA ALA A 84 -5.07 -8.31 -3.01
C ALA A 84 -5.10 -8.61 -1.50
N LEU A 85 -5.56 -7.66 -0.68
CA LEU A 85 -5.66 -7.82 0.77
C LEU A 85 -6.54 -8.99 1.18
N GLU A 86 -7.70 -9.16 0.54
CA GLU A 86 -8.61 -10.29 0.79
C GLU A 86 -7.89 -11.64 0.60
N VAL A 87 -7.11 -11.76 -0.47
CA VAL A 87 -6.33 -12.98 -0.74
C VAL A 87 -5.25 -13.15 0.32
N TYR A 88 -4.48 -12.10 0.64
CA TYR A 88 -3.42 -12.18 1.64
C TYR A 88 -3.96 -12.53 3.02
N GLN A 89 -5.13 -12.03 3.43
CA GLN A 89 -5.78 -12.40 4.70
C GLN A 89 -6.08 -13.90 4.76
N ARG A 90 -6.64 -14.47 3.70
CA ARG A 90 -6.92 -15.92 3.63
C ARG A 90 -5.62 -16.74 3.67
N LEU A 91 -4.60 -16.32 2.94
CA LEU A 91 -3.31 -17.01 2.89
C LEU A 91 -2.56 -16.90 4.22
N THR A 92 -2.61 -15.76 4.89
CA THR A 92 -2.02 -15.54 6.22
C THR A 92 -2.66 -16.47 7.26
N ALA A 93 -3.96 -16.73 7.19
CA ALA A 93 -4.61 -17.67 8.09
C ALA A 93 -4.08 -19.12 7.97
N VAL A 94 -3.51 -19.46 6.79
CA VAL A 94 -2.95 -20.80 6.52
C VAL A 94 -1.43 -20.84 6.77
N ASN A 95 -0.71 -19.80 6.35
CA ASN A 95 0.73 -19.70 6.49
C ASN A 95 1.17 -18.27 6.86
N PRO A 96 1.06 -17.90 8.16
CA PRO A 96 1.38 -16.54 8.62
C PRO A 96 2.80 -16.12 8.24
N GLN A 97 3.80 -16.98 8.48
CA GLN A 97 5.21 -16.64 8.27
C GLN A 97 5.54 -16.19 6.84
N VAL A 98 4.78 -16.69 5.86
CA VAL A 98 4.98 -16.33 4.45
C VAL A 98 4.18 -15.08 4.08
N TYR A 99 2.93 -14.96 4.55
CA TYR A 99 1.98 -14.00 3.98
C TYR A 99 1.71 -12.77 4.87
N GLU A 100 2.08 -12.77 6.15
CA GLU A 100 2.01 -11.56 7.00
C GLU A 100 2.72 -10.35 6.38
N PRO A 101 3.95 -10.45 5.82
CA PRO A 101 4.60 -9.31 5.20
C PRO A 101 3.83 -8.70 4.01
N TYR A 102 3.16 -9.53 3.23
CA TYR A 102 2.34 -9.07 2.10
C TYR A 102 1.07 -8.38 2.58
N LEU A 103 0.43 -8.94 3.62
CA LEU A 103 -0.73 -8.35 4.25
C LEU A 103 -0.40 -6.98 4.85
N VAL A 104 0.69 -6.87 5.61
CA VAL A 104 1.16 -5.61 6.22
C VAL A 104 1.43 -4.57 5.15
N ARG A 105 2.10 -4.94 4.07
CA ARG A 105 2.40 -4.06 2.94
C ARG A 105 1.12 -3.55 2.25
N ALA A 106 0.12 -4.42 2.06
CA ALA A 106 -1.17 -4.02 1.49
C ALA A 106 -1.93 -3.07 2.42
N CYS A 107 -1.94 -3.35 3.73
CA CYS A 107 -2.53 -2.45 4.74
C CYS A 107 -1.83 -1.08 4.76
N ASN A 108 -0.50 -1.05 4.70
CA ASN A 108 0.27 0.19 4.66
C ASN A 108 -0.10 1.05 3.44
N ASN A 109 -0.19 0.44 2.25
CA ASN A 109 -0.52 1.17 1.04
C ASN A 109 -1.99 1.62 1.00
N LEU A 110 -2.92 0.83 1.53
CA LEU A 110 -4.31 1.27 1.71
C LEU A 110 -4.40 2.45 2.68
N SER A 111 -3.69 2.40 3.79
CA SER A 111 -3.64 3.51 4.73
C SER A 111 -3.13 4.79 4.06
N PHE A 112 -2.04 4.70 3.31
CA PHE A 112 -1.49 5.84 2.59
C PHE A 112 -2.41 6.35 1.46
N LEU A 113 -3.09 5.45 0.75
CA LEU A 113 -4.10 5.81 -0.24
C LEU A 113 -5.25 6.61 0.38
N PHE A 114 -5.76 6.16 1.53
CA PHE A 114 -6.84 6.86 2.23
C PHE A 114 -6.40 8.21 2.83
N LEU A 115 -5.14 8.35 3.27
CA LEU A 115 -4.57 9.66 3.59
C LEU A 115 -4.61 10.59 2.38
N ALA A 116 -4.20 10.10 1.20
CA ALA A 116 -4.22 10.89 -0.04
C ALA A 116 -5.64 11.31 -0.49
N GLN A 117 -6.65 10.53 -0.12
CA GLN A 117 -8.07 10.83 -0.38
C GLN A 117 -8.71 11.72 0.71
N GLY A 118 -7.99 12.03 1.81
CA GLY A 118 -8.53 12.77 2.94
C GLY A 118 -9.47 11.95 3.84
N ASN A 119 -9.50 10.63 3.68
CA ASN A 119 -10.29 9.71 4.50
C ASN A 119 -9.44 9.16 5.65
N PHE A 120 -9.27 10.01 6.67
CA PHE A 120 -8.31 9.76 7.76
C PHE A 120 -8.75 8.62 8.69
N GLU A 121 -10.04 8.35 8.83
CA GLU A 121 -10.59 7.25 9.63
C GLU A 121 -10.24 5.89 9.00
N GLU A 122 -10.44 5.75 7.68
CA GLU A 122 -10.06 4.53 6.99
C GLU A 122 -8.53 4.35 6.96
N ALA A 123 -7.78 5.45 6.80
CA ALA A 123 -6.33 5.42 6.90
C ALA A 123 -5.85 4.86 8.25
N GLU A 124 -6.42 5.35 9.36
CA GLU A 124 -6.15 4.81 10.71
C GLU A 124 -6.52 3.33 10.81
N ARG A 125 -7.69 2.95 10.29
CA ARG A 125 -8.16 1.57 10.37
C ARG A 125 -7.17 0.60 9.73
N TYR A 126 -6.70 0.91 8.53
CA TYR A 126 -5.73 0.04 7.84
C TYR A 126 -4.34 0.09 8.47
N ALA A 127 -3.88 1.23 8.95
CA ALA A 127 -2.61 1.31 9.68
C ALA A 127 -2.64 0.44 10.95
N ARG A 128 -3.72 0.50 11.73
CA ARG A 128 -3.89 -0.35 12.91
C ARG A 128 -4.03 -1.83 12.55
N GLU A 129 -4.68 -2.15 11.44
CA GLU A 129 -4.79 -3.55 10.98
C GLU A 129 -3.42 -4.12 10.65
N GLY A 130 -2.60 -3.43 9.86
CA GLY A 130 -1.24 -3.88 9.55
C GLY A 130 -0.35 -4.00 10.78
N ALA A 131 -0.43 -3.06 11.72
CA ALA A 131 0.35 -3.06 12.95
C ALA A 131 0.06 -4.25 13.89
N LYS A 132 -1.07 -4.95 13.73
CA LYS A 132 -1.38 -6.18 14.49
C LYS A 132 -0.51 -7.35 14.05
N TYR A 133 -0.09 -7.39 12.78
CA TYR A 133 0.67 -8.49 12.21
C TYR A 133 2.19 -8.27 12.30
N ASP A 134 2.63 -7.04 12.18
CA ASP A 134 4.05 -6.70 12.33
C ASP A 134 4.22 -5.35 13.01
N SER A 135 4.48 -5.40 14.31
CA SER A 135 4.78 -4.21 15.12
C SER A 135 6.18 -3.64 14.86
N THR A 136 7.03 -4.36 14.13
CA THR A 136 8.39 -3.92 13.77
C THR A 136 8.43 -3.22 12.41
N HIS A 137 7.34 -3.25 11.65
CA HIS A 137 7.22 -2.54 10.38
C HIS A 137 6.95 -1.06 10.63
N HIS A 138 8.01 -0.32 10.96
CA HIS A 138 7.92 1.03 11.49
C HIS A 138 7.19 2.02 10.57
N THR A 139 7.30 1.86 9.24
CA THR A 139 6.63 2.76 8.28
C THR A 139 5.10 2.78 8.38
N ILE A 140 4.48 1.74 8.97
CA ILE A 140 3.02 1.77 9.20
C ILE A 140 2.64 2.80 10.26
N TYR A 141 3.58 3.13 11.16
CA TYR A 141 3.36 4.12 12.21
C TYR A 141 3.45 5.56 11.68
N THR A 142 4.08 5.81 10.52
CA THR A 142 4.01 7.13 9.86
C THR A 142 2.58 7.41 9.45
N ASN A 143 1.93 6.46 8.78
CA ASN A 143 0.54 6.58 8.37
C ASN A 143 -0.42 6.66 9.56
N LEU A 144 -0.18 5.87 10.62
CA LEU A 144 -1.02 5.90 11.82
C LEU A 144 -0.91 7.27 12.53
N ALA A 145 0.30 7.78 12.72
CA ALA A 145 0.51 9.08 13.35
C ALA A 145 -0.11 10.22 12.54
N ALA A 146 0.09 10.20 11.21
CA ALA A 146 -0.50 11.18 10.31
C ALA A 146 -2.04 11.13 10.34
N SER A 147 -2.64 9.92 10.25
CA SER A 147 -4.09 9.79 10.27
C SER A 147 -4.71 10.33 11.57
N LEU A 148 -4.10 10.07 12.72
CA LEU A 148 -4.53 10.60 14.02
C LEU A 148 -4.39 12.13 14.10
N LEU A 149 -3.26 12.67 13.64
CA LEU A 149 -2.99 14.10 13.64
C LEU A 149 -4.03 14.85 12.78
N LEU A 150 -4.27 14.35 11.57
CA LEU A 150 -5.19 14.97 10.62
C LEU A 150 -6.67 14.86 11.04
N GLN A 151 -7.01 13.87 11.87
CA GLN A 151 -8.29 13.81 12.59
C GLN A 151 -8.39 14.78 13.78
N GLY A 152 -7.32 15.46 14.17
CA GLY A 152 -7.26 16.34 15.34
C GLY A 152 -7.03 15.60 16.67
N ARG A 153 -6.65 14.35 16.63
CA ARG A 153 -6.29 13.55 17.81
C ARG A 153 -4.82 13.76 18.17
N TYR A 154 -4.47 15.03 18.43
CA TYR A 154 -3.09 15.49 18.61
C TYR A 154 -2.31 14.66 19.64
N ALA A 155 -2.90 14.44 20.82
CA ALA A 155 -2.18 13.76 21.91
C ALA A 155 -1.78 12.31 21.57
N GLU A 156 -2.66 11.59 20.84
CA GLU A 156 -2.37 10.22 20.41
C GLU A 156 -1.32 10.19 19.27
N ALA A 157 -1.41 11.15 18.37
CA ALA A 157 -0.40 11.31 17.32
C ALA A 157 0.97 11.66 17.90
N GLU A 158 1.04 12.63 18.83
CA GLU A 158 2.26 13.07 19.50
C GLU A 158 2.98 11.89 20.20
N GLU A 159 2.23 11.00 20.86
CA GLU A 159 2.81 9.80 21.48
C GLU A 159 3.54 8.91 20.46
N ILE A 160 2.95 8.72 19.26
CA ILE A 160 3.56 7.90 18.21
C ILE A 160 4.78 8.61 17.62
N TYR A 161 4.68 9.89 17.31
CA TYR A 161 5.79 10.70 16.80
C TYR A 161 6.99 10.69 17.75
N LEU A 162 6.75 10.81 19.05
CA LEU A 162 7.81 10.75 20.06
C LEU A 162 8.41 9.36 20.20
N ARG A 163 7.57 8.31 20.17
CA ARG A 163 8.00 6.92 20.32
C ARG A 163 8.95 6.50 19.21
N TYR A 164 8.68 6.89 17.97
CA TYR A 164 9.45 6.48 16.80
C TYR A 164 10.37 7.59 16.24
N LYS A 165 10.57 8.66 17.00
CA LYS A 165 11.34 9.83 16.56
C LYS A 165 12.74 9.47 16.07
N GLU A 166 13.47 8.64 16.81
CA GLU A 166 14.86 8.32 16.49
C GLU A 166 15.00 7.50 15.20
N GLU A 167 13.96 6.70 14.88
CA GLU A 167 13.96 5.80 13.72
C GLU A 167 13.31 6.40 12.49
N LEU A 168 12.25 7.21 12.67
CA LEU A 168 11.35 7.65 11.58
C LEU A 168 11.29 9.17 11.39
N LYS A 169 12.18 9.93 12.01
CA LYS A 169 12.16 11.39 11.94
C LYS A 169 12.13 11.92 10.50
N GLU A 170 13.01 11.41 9.66
CA GLU A 170 13.12 11.86 8.27
C GLU A 170 11.88 11.46 7.46
N ASP A 171 11.32 10.27 7.70
CA ASP A 171 10.10 9.81 7.06
C ASP A 171 8.91 10.69 7.46
N PHE A 172 8.74 10.99 8.77
CA PHE A 172 7.70 11.90 9.24
C PHE A 172 7.78 13.29 8.61
N LEU A 173 8.98 13.83 8.50
CA LEU A 173 9.18 15.16 7.90
C LEU A 173 8.92 15.15 6.39
N SER A 174 9.35 14.09 5.70
CA SER A 174 9.10 13.88 4.28
C SER A 174 7.61 13.73 3.97
N ASP A 175 6.88 12.98 4.81
CA ASP A 175 5.43 12.81 4.67
C ASP A 175 4.70 14.16 4.81
N PHE A 176 5.07 15.01 5.76
CA PHE A 176 4.48 16.35 5.88
C PHE A 176 4.73 17.22 4.65
N GLU A 177 5.92 17.15 4.05
CA GLU A 177 6.23 17.88 2.82
C GLU A 177 5.35 17.40 1.65
N ASP A 178 5.21 16.08 1.48
CA ASP A 178 4.32 15.50 0.46
C ASP A 178 2.85 15.88 0.70
N PHE A 179 2.40 15.83 1.94
CA PHE A 179 1.02 16.19 2.29
C PHE A 179 0.73 17.68 2.05
N TYR A 180 1.67 18.58 2.32
CA TYR A 180 1.53 20.01 1.96
C TYR A 180 1.46 20.20 0.44
N GLN A 181 2.35 19.53 -0.33
CA GLN A 181 2.38 19.65 -1.78
C GLN A 181 1.10 19.15 -2.44
N ARG A 182 0.46 18.14 -1.85
CA ARG A 182 -0.79 17.54 -2.34
C ARG A 182 -2.05 18.20 -1.79
N GLY A 183 -1.93 19.11 -0.84
CA GLY A 183 -3.08 19.75 -0.20
C GLY A 183 -3.91 18.79 0.67
N ILE A 184 -3.27 17.78 1.25
CA ILE A 184 -3.92 16.77 2.11
C ILE A 184 -4.18 17.32 3.51
N ILE A 185 -3.32 18.24 4.00
CA ILE A 185 -3.43 18.79 5.34
C ILE A 185 -4.60 19.78 5.39
N PRO A 186 -5.64 19.53 6.21
CA PRO A 186 -6.70 20.49 6.40
C PRO A 186 -6.16 21.79 7.02
N PRO A 187 -6.64 22.98 6.61
CA PRO A 187 -6.14 24.25 7.13
C PRO A 187 -6.18 24.35 8.67
N GLU A 188 -7.19 23.76 9.30
CA GLU A 188 -7.33 23.72 10.76
C GLU A 188 -6.34 22.80 11.46
N ARG A 189 -5.52 22.02 10.71
CA ARG A 189 -4.48 21.12 11.21
C ARG A 189 -3.06 21.61 10.97
N GLU A 190 -2.88 22.70 10.23
CA GLU A 190 -1.55 23.25 9.93
C GLU A 190 -0.76 23.57 11.20
N ASP A 191 -1.39 24.20 12.20
CA ASP A 191 -0.74 24.51 13.47
C ASP A 191 -0.31 23.25 14.23
N ASP A 192 -1.10 22.20 14.21
CA ASP A 192 -0.79 20.91 14.83
C ASP A 192 0.42 20.25 14.14
N VAL A 193 0.47 20.27 12.81
CA VAL A 193 1.62 19.76 12.03
C VAL A 193 2.89 20.55 12.36
N GLU A 194 2.83 21.89 12.41
CA GLU A 194 3.99 22.71 12.77
C GLU A 194 4.48 22.48 14.22
N ARG A 195 3.57 22.17 15.14
CA ARG A 195 3.95 21.78 16.51
C ARG A 195 4.70 20.45 16.52
N ILE A 196 4.24 19.44 15.77
CA ILE A 196 4.94 18.14 15.64
C ILE A 196 6.30 18.33 14.97
N LYS A 197 6.42 19.10 13.88
CA LYS A 197 7.72 19.38 13.23
C LYS A 197 8.72 20.01 14.20
N LYS A 198 8.30 20.96 15.04
CA LYS A 198 9.14 21.55 16.09
C LYS A 198 9.54 20.54 17.16
N LEU A 199 8.67 19.61 17.49
CA LEU A 199 8.93 18.53 18.45
C LEU A 199 9.96 17.52 17.91
N LEU A 200 9.86 17.17 16.63
CA LEU A 200 10.81 16.30 15.96
C LEU A 200 12.21 16.96 15.78
N SER A 201 12.27 18.29 15.71
CA SER A 201 13.51 19.05 15.49
C SER A 201 14.36 19.29 16.75
N LYS A 202 13.81 19.03 17.93
CA LYS A 202 14.51 19.14 19.23
C LYS A 202 15.24 17.85 19.57
#